data_ec31a1df24125d94946158bfe7e35823
#
_entry.id   ec31a1df24125d94946158bfe7e35823
#
_cell.length_a   1.000
_cell.length_b   1.000
_cell.length_c   1.000
_cell.angle_alpha   90.00
_cell.angle_beta   90.00
_cell.angle_gamma   90.00
#
_symmetry.space_group_name_H-M   'P 1'
#
loop_
_entity.id
_entity.type
_entity.pdbx_description
1 polymer ?
#
loop_
_entity_poly.entity_id
_entity_poly.type
_entity_poly.pdbx_seq_one_letter_code
_entity_poly.pdbx_strand_id
1 'polypeptide(L)'
;CVKSIEELKRLYNHGLPIFGICLGHQLMALAQGFDTYKLKYGHRGINHPVKDLEANRVYITSQNHGFVVNADTVDPAVADVSFVSMNDGSVEGLRYKNGRVFTVQFHPEASSGPLDTGFLFDKFIDLMGGSRI
;
A
#
# COMPACT_ATOMS: atom_id res chain seq x y z
N CYS A 1 1.61 -18.52 -4.09
CA CYS A 1 1.42 -17.15 -4.60
C CYS A 1 2.33 -16.75 -5.75
N VAL A 2 3.19 -17.67 -6.22
CA VAL A 2 4.09 -17.37 -7.35
C VAL A 2 3.29 -16.94 -8.59
N LYS A 3 2.19 -17.62 -8.87
CA LYS A 3 1.34 -17.29 -10.02
C LYS A 3 0.74 -15.88 -9.89
N SER A 4 0.32 -15.49 -8.69
CA SER A 4 -0.23 -14.15 -8.43
C SER A 4 0.83 -13.08 -8.61
N ILE A 5 2.06 -13.35 -8.18
CA ILE A 5 3.18 -12.42 -8.34
C ILE A 5 3.50 -12.21 -9.81
N GLU A 6 3.54 -13.29 -10.60
CA GLU A 6 3.79 -13.21 -12.05
C GLU A 6 2.68 -12.42 -12.76
N GLU A 7 1.42 -12.63 -12.36
CA GLU A 7 0.29 -11.93 -12.94
C GLU A 7 0.36 -10.43 -12.65
N LEU A 8 0.67 -10.05 -11.40
CA LEU A 8 0.83 -8.65 -11.02
C LEU A 8 1.98 -7.99 -11.77
N LYS A 9 3.09 -8.70 -11.94
CA LYS A 9 4.22 -8.21 -12.70
C LYS A 9 3.84 -7.91 -14.14
N ARG A 10 3.05 -8.78 -14.75
CA ARG A 10 2.57 -8.59 -16.11
C ARG A 10 1.64 -7.38 -16.21
N LEU A 11 0.68 -7.25 -15.29
CA LEU A 11 -0.23 -6.11 -15.24
C LEU A 11 0.54 -4.79 -15.06
N TYR A 12 1.52 -4.80 -14.18
CA TYR A 12 2.38 -3.64 -13.96
C TYR A 12 3.11 -3.23 -15.24
N ASN A 13 3.69 -4.21 -15.95
CA ASN A 13 4.46 -3.94 -17.17
C ASN A 13 3.59 -3.44 -18.31
N HIS A 14 2.29 -3.74 -18.29
CA HIS A 14 1.33 -3.21 -19.27
C HIS A 14 0.82 -1.81 -18.93
N GLY A 15 1.28 -1.23 -17.83
CA GLY A 15 0.90 0.13 -17.45
C GLY A 15 -0.53 0.29 -16.95
N LEU A 16 -1.14 -0.80 -16.48
CA LEU A 16 -2.50 -0.75 -15.96
C LEU A 16 -2.53 -0.09 -14.57
N PRO A 17 -3.58 0.70 -14.27
CA PRO A 17 -3.73 1.23 -12.92
C PRO A 17 -4.03 0.10 -11.93
N ILE A 18 -3.31 0.10 -10.81
CA ILE A 18 -3.45 -0.92 -9.77
C ILE A 18 -3.48 -0.26 -8.40
N PHE A 19 -4.46 -0.64 -7.59
CA PHE A 19 -4.52 -0.29 -6.18
C PHE A 19 -4.45 -1.58 -5.37
N GLY A 20 -3.31 -1.85 -4.75
CA GLY A 20 -3.10 -3.04 -3.93
C GLY A 20 -3.41 -2.78 -2.46
N ILE A 21 -4.17 -3.68 -1.84
CA ILE A 21 -4.59 -3.57 -0.44
C ILE A 21 -4.12 -4.81 0.31
N CYS A 22 -3.48 -4.61 1.46
CA CYS A 22 -3.01 -5.65 2.37
C CYS A 22 -2.13 -6.70 1.66
N LEU A 23 -2.63 -7.89 1.38
CA LEU A 23 -1.87 -8.91 0.66
C LEU A 23 -1.46 -8.43 -0.73
N GLY A 24 -2.32 -7.67 -1.41
CA GLY A 24 -2.01 -7.08 -2.71
C GLY A 24 -0.83 -6.13 -2.68
N HIS A 25 -0.69 -5.36 -1.60
CA HIS A 25 0.46 -4.50 -1.35
C HIS A 25 1.75 -5.33 -1.26
N GLN A 26 1.72 -6.41 -0.48
CA GLN A 26 2.89 -7.27 -0.31
C GLN A 26 3.26 -8.01 -1.59
N LEU A 27 2.27 -8.55 -2.30
CA LEU A 27 2.49 -9.27 -3.55
C LEU A 27 3.06 -8.36 -4.64
N MET A 28 2.58 -7.11 -4.72
CA MET A 28 3.12 -6.15 -5.68
C MET A 28 4.59 -5.83 -5.37
N ALA A 29 4.93 -5.66 -4.08
CA ALA A 29 6.31 -5.42 -3.68
C ALA A 29 7.22 -6.59 -4.09
N LEU A 30 6.76 -7.82 -3.84
CA LEU A 30 7.51 -9.01 -4.26
C LEU A 30 7.64 -9.09 -5.78
N ALA A 31 6.59 -8.69 -6.52
CA ALA A 31 6.63 -8.67 -7.99
C ALA A 31 7.69 -7.71 -8.52
N GLN A 32 8.02 -6.67 -7.78
CA GLN A 32 9.06 -5.71 -8.16
C GLN A 32 10.44 -6.08 -7.62
N GLY A 33 10.56 -7.23 -6.98
CA GLY A 33 11.83 -7.68 -6.43
C GLY A 33 12.15 -7.17 -5.04
N PHE A 34 11.20 -6.51 -4.38
CA PHE A 34 11.36 -6.09 -2.98
C PHE A 34 11.10 -7.27 -2.05
N ASP A 35 11.55 -7.18 -0.81
CA ASP A 35 11.37 -8.24 0.17
C ASP A 35 10.40 -7.83 1.26
N THR A 36 9.84 -8.85 1.93
CA THR A 36 9.03 -8.68 3.13
C THR A 36 9.72 -9.37 4.29
N TYR A 37 9.39 -8.97 5.51
CA TYR A 37 9.86 -9.66 6.71
C TYR A 37 8.73 -9.76 7.72
N LYS A 38 8.85 -10.76 8.62
CA LYS A 38 7.84 -11.00 9.65
C LYS A 38 8.08 -10.10 10.85
N LEU A 39 7.04 -9.38 11.25
CA LEU A 39 7.06 -8.61 12.50
C LEU A 39 6.94 -9.56 13.69
N LYS A 40 7.59 -9.20 14.80
CA LYS A 40 7.55 -10.01 16.02
C LYS A 40 6.11 -10.16 16.54
N TYR A 41 5.33 -9.09 16.52
CA TYR A 41 3.95 -9.09 17.03
C TYR A 41 2.89 -8.87 15.96
N GLY A 42 3.26 -8.34 14.80
CA GLY A 42 2.33 -7.99 13.74
C GLY A 42 1.50 -6.74 14.07
N HIS A 43 0.63 -6.38 13.15
CA HIS A 43 -0.34 -5.29 13.32
C HIS A 43 -1.73 -5.86 13.17
N ARG A 44 -2.53 -5.83 14.24
CA ARG A 44 -3.90 -6.36 14.25
C ARG A 44 -4.79 -5.43 15.04
N GLY A 45 -6.03 -5.26 14.56
CA GLY A 45 -7.03 -4.45 15.22
C GLY A 45 -7.38 -3.19 14.45
N ILE A 46 -8.07 -2.27 15.11
CA ILE A 46 -8.69 -1.11 14.46
C ILE A 46 -8.08 0.25 14.84
N ASN A 47 -7.05 0.26 15.68
CA ASN A 47 -6.45 1.50 16.18
C ASN A 47 -4.97 1.58 15.86
N HIS A 48 -4.64 1.45 14.56
CA HIS A 48 -3.24 1.53 14.12
C HIS A 48 -2.99 2.84 13.38
N PRO A 49 -2.28 3.80 14.01
CA PRO A 49 -2.02 5.07 13.36
C PRO A 49 -0.94 4.92 12.29
N VAL A 50 -1.25 5.43 11.10
CA VAL A 50 -0.29 5.50 9.99
C VAL A 50 -0.15 6.94 9.52
N LYS A 51 1.04 7.31 9.08
CA LYS A 51 1.31 8.64 8.58
C LYS A 51 1.40 8.61 7.05
N ASP A 52 0.60 9.46 6.41
CA ASP A 52 0.71 9.77 5.00
C ASP A 52 1.87 10.76 4.85
N LEU A 53 2.97 10.31 4.26
CA LEU A 53 4.17 11.12 4.15
C LEU A 53 4.01 12.29 3.17
N GLU A 54 3.18 12.13 2.16
CA GLU A 54 2.92 13.17 1.17
C GLU A 54 2.07 14.29 1.77
N ALA A 55 0.97 13.93 2.43
CA ALA A 55 0.05 14.91 3.02
C ALA A 55 0.46 15.36 4.41
N ASN A 56 1.44 14.71 5.02
CA ASN A 56 1.89 14.94 6.40
C ASN A 56 0.72 14.85 7.39
N ARG A 57 -0.06 13.78 7.28
CA ARG A 57 -1.29 13.59 8.05
C ARG A 57 -1.35 12.17 8.60
N VAL A 58 -1.87 12.02 9.81
CA VAL A 58 -2.02 10.72 10.46
C VAL A 58 -3.46 10.23 10.33
N TYR A 59 -3.61 8.96 9.96
CA TYR A 59 -4.91 8.28 9.89
C TYR A 59 -4.92 7.10 10.85
N ILE A 60 -6.08 6.80 11.42
CA ILE A 60 -6.26 5.61 12.24
C ILE A 60 -6.80 4.52 11.32
N THR A 61 -6.13 3.37 11.28
CA THR A 61 -6.40 2.31 10.32
C THR A 61 -6.73 0.99 10.99
N SER A 62 -7.41 0.14 10.23
CA SER A 62 -7.65 -1.25 10.58
C SER A 62 -6.63 -2.13 9.87
N GLN A 63 -6.00 -3.04 10.60
CA GLN A 63 -4.93 -3.88 10.07
C GLN A 63 -5.04 -5.31 10.61
N ASN A 64 -4.59 -6.26 9.79
CA ASN A 64 -4.48 -7.65 10.20
C ASN A 64 -3.39 -8.33 9.37
N HIS A 65 -2.13 -8.14 9.77
CA HIS A 65 -1.01 -8.73 9.04
C HIS A 65 0.18 -8.96 9.97
N GLY A 66 0.97 -9.97 9.63
CA GLY A 66 2.20 -10.29 10.37
C GLY A 66 3.48 -9.99 9.58
N PHE A 67 3.35 -9.60 8.32
CA PHE A 67 4.49 -9.29 7.44
C PHE A 67 4.40 -7.86 6.96
N VAL A 68 5.56 -7.25 6.74
CA VAL A 68 5.67 -5.90 6.16
C VAL A 68 6.74 -5.89 5.09
N VAL A 69 6.63 -4.94 4.16
CA VAL A 69 7.66 -4.72 3.13
C VAL A 69 8.90 -4.14 3.81
N ASN A 70 10.07 -4.70 3.46
CA ASN A 70 11.35 -4.20 3.97
C ASN A 70 11.74 -2.93 3.22
N ALA A 71 11.72 -1.79 3.93
CA ALA A 71 12.02 -0.49 3.33
C ALA A 71 13.41 -0.46 2.69
N ASP A 72 14.37 -1.19 3.24
CA ASP A 72 15.74 -1.22 2.71
C ASP A 72 15.82 -1.88 1.34
N THR A 73 14.82 -2.67 0.97
CA THR A 73 14.78 -3.35 -0.34
C THR A 73 14.00 -2.56 -1.39
N VAL A 74 13.31 -1.48 -1.00
CA VAL A 74 12.55 -0.66 -1.94
C VAL A 74 13.51 0.19 -2.77
N ASP A 75 13.54 -0.08 -4.08
CA ASP A 75 14.35 0.69 -5.00
C ASP A 75 13.72 2.07 -5.22
N PRO A 76 14.39 3.18 -4.84
CA PRO A 76 13.82 4.51 -5.00
C PRO A 76 13.60 4.92 -6.45
N ALA A 77 14.21 4.23 -7.41
CA ALA A 77 13.93 4.44 -8.83
C ALA A 77 12.59 3.82 -9.25
N VAL A 78 12.04 2.90 -8.46
CA VAL A 78 10.80 2.16 -8.78
C VAL A 78 9.62 2.67 -7.95
N ALA A 79 9.84 2.91 -6.66
CA ALA A 79 8.74 3.29 -5.76
C ALA A 79 9.23 4.15 -4.60
N ASP A 80 8.30 4.92 -4.04
CA ASP A 80 8.50 5.67 -2.79
C ASP A 80 7.61 5.09 -1.71
N VAL A 81 8.08 5.10 -0.46
CA VAL A 81 7.26 4.79 0.70
C VAL A 81 6.27 5.94 0.89
N SER A 82 4.98 5.64 0.87
CA SER A 82 3.91 6.65 0.95
C SER A 82 3.27 6.75 2.33
N PHE A 83 3.24 5.64 3.07
CA PHE A 83 2.70 5.58 4.42
C PHE A 83 3.65 4.78 5.33
N VAL A 84 3.75 5.22 6.58
CA VAL A 84 4.54 4.49 7.60
C VAL A 84 3.72 4.34 8.88
N SER A 85 3.97 3.26 9.62
CA SER A 85 3.38 3.06 10.94
C SER A 85 3.95 4.08 11.92
N MET A 86 3.08 4.74 12.66
CA MET A 86 3.51 5.67 13.72
C MET A 86 4.08 4.93 14.93
N ASN A 87 3.79 3.62 15.07
CA ASN A 87 4.25 2.84 16.22
C ASN A 87 5.66 2.30 16.03
N ASP A 88 6.01 1.83 14.83
CA ASP A 88 7.30 1.17 14.60
C ASP A 88 8.01 1.61 13.32
N GLY A 89 7.45 2.55 12.58
CA GLY A 89 8.07 3.07 11.35
C GLY A 89 8.04 2.11 10.17
N SER A 90 7.36 0.97 10.28
CA SER A 90 7.30 0.00 9.18
C SER A 90 6.54 0.57 7.98
N VAL A 91 6.82 0.02 6.79
CA VAL A 91 6.18 0.45 5.56
C VAL A 91 4.69 0.08 5.60
N GLU A 92 3.83 1.07 5.38
CA GLU A 92 2.39 0.89 5.34
C GLU A 92 1.78 1.23 3.97
N GLY A 93 2.59 1.70 3.05
CA GLY A 93 2.15 1.97 1.69
C GLY A 93 3.31 2.31 0.78
N LEU A 94 3.11 2.04 -0.51
CA LEU A 94 4.07 2.34 -1.57
C LEU A 94 3.37 3.08 -2.70
N ARG A 95 4.07 4.04 -3.30
CA ARG A 95 3.64 4.73 -4.50
C ARG A 95 4.68 4.46 -5.58
N TYR A 96 4.25 3.79 -6.64
CA TYR A 96 5.16 3.40 -7.73
C TYR A 96 5.38 4.56 -8.70
N LYS A 97 6.61 4.67 -9.18
CA LYS A 97 7.05 5.80 -10.01
C LYS A 97 6.43 5.84 -11.40
N ASN A 98 5.81 4.75 -11.85
CA ASN A 98 5.10 4.76 -13.11
C ASN A 98 3.82 5.63 -13.05
N GLY A 99 3.43 6.10 -11.87
CA GLY A 99 2.26 6.95 -11.67
C GLY A 99 0.92 6.23 -11.77
N ARG A 100 0.92 4.91 -11.94
CA ARG A 100 -0.29 4.11 -12.17
C ARG A 100 -0.59 3.13 -11.06
N VAL A 101 0.33 2.92 -10.14
CA VAL A 101 0.20 1.91 -9.09
C VAL A 101 0.50 2.51 -7.73
N PHE A 102 -0.39 2.26 -6.79
CA PHE A 102 -0.12 2.54 -5.38
C PHE A 102 -0.75 1.44 -4.53
N THR A 103 -0.15 1.20 -3.37
CA THR A 103 -0.56 0.11 -2.50
C THR A 103 -0.56 0.56 -1.05
N VAL A 104 -1.41 -0.05 -0.24
CA VAL A 104 -1.44 0.18 1.20
C VAL A 104 -1.54 -1.14 1.94
N GLN A 105 -0.91 -1.22 3.11
CA GLN A 105 -0.91 -2.41 3.94
C GLN A 105 -2.20 -2.54 4.76
N PHE A 106 -2.80 -1.43 5.12
CA PHE A 106 -4.02 -1.39 5.93
C PHE A 106 -5.26 -1.56 5.06
N HIS A 107 -6.42 -1.67 5.71
CA HIS A 107 -7.74 -1.81 5.05
C HIS A 107 -8.43 -0.46 4.99
N PRO A 108 -8.35 0.27 3.86
CA PRO A 108 -8.97 1.60 3.77
C PRO A 108 -10.50 1.56 3.84
N GLU A 109 -11.11 0.46 3.42
CA GLU A 109 -12.57 0.29 3.45
C GLU A 109 -13.13 0.14 4.86
N ALA A 110 -12.28 -0.20 5.84
CA ALA A 110 -12.70 -0.39 7.23
C ALA A 110 -12.58 0.87 8.06
N SER A 111 -12.10 1.97 7.48
CA SER A 111 -11.94 3.25 8.18
C SER A 111 -13.27 4.00 8.19
N SER A 112 -13.45 4.81 9.23
CA SER A 112 -14.66 5.66 9.36
C SER A 112 -14.27 6.98 10.01
N GLY A 113 -15.10 8.01 9.76
CA GLY A 113 -14.92 9.34 10.34
C GLY A 113 -14.17 10.30 9.43
N PRO A 114 -13.93 11.54 9.88
CA PRO A 114 -13.37 12.59 9.04
C PRO A 114 -11.91 12.37 8.64
N LEU A 115 -11.20 11.47 9.33
CA LEU A 115 -9.82 11.11 9.01
C LEU A 115 -9.71 9.69 8.45
N ASP A 116 -10.75 9.24 7.76
CA ASP A 116 -10.72 7.92 7.14
C ASP A 116 -9.86 7.92 5.87
N THR A 117 -9.49 6.73 5.44
CA THR A 117 -8.63 6.53 4.28
C THR A 117 -9.41 6.19 3.01
N GLY A 118 -10.72 6.37 3.02
CA GLY A 118 -11.59 6.09 1.88
C GLY A 118 -11.25 6.90 0.64
N PHE A 119 -10.60 8.07 0.81
CA PHE A 119 -10.15 8.90 -0.32
C PHE A 119 -9.22 8.14 -1.28
N LEU A 120 -8.60 7.06 -0.82
CA LEU A 120 -7.71 6.26 -1.67
C LEU A 120 -8.47 5.59 -2.81
N PHE A 121 -9.72 5.22 -2.60
CA PHE A 121 -10.56 4.68 -3.67
C PHE A 121 -10.84 5.73 -4.75
N ASP A 122 -11.09 6.96 -4.34
CA ASP A 122 -11.29 8.08 -5.26
C ASP A 122 -10.02 8.32 -6.09
N LYS A 123 -8.87 8.26 -5.44
CA LYS A 123 -7.58 8.39 -6.13
C LYS A 123 -7.39 7.32 -7.19
N PHE A 124 -7.80 6.08 -6.88
CA PHE A 124 -7.70 4.99 -7.83
C PHE A 124 -8.64 5.19 -9.02
N ILE A 125 -9.86 5.66 -8.78
CA ILE A 125 -10.81 5.96 -9.85
C ILE A 125 -10.22 7.03 -10.79
N ASP A 126 -9.57 8.04 -10.24
CA ASP A 126 -8.91 9.07 -11.05
C ASP A 126 -7.79 8.49 -11.90
N LEU A 127 -7.01 7.54 -11.36
CA LEU A 127 -5.93 6.88 -12.11
C LEU A 127 -6.46 6.05 -13.28
N MET A 128 -7.67 5.51 -13.15
CA MET A 128 -8.31 4.79 -14.26
C MET A 128 -8.82 5.71 -15.35
N GLY A 129 -8.67 7.03 -15.19
CA GLY A 129 -9.23 8.01 -16.10
C GLY A 129 -10.74 8.02 -16.06
N GLY A 130 -11.30 7.51 -14.96
CA GLY A 130 -12.73 7.35 -14.81
C GLY A 130 -13.44 8.65 -14.56
N SER A 131 -14.64 8.75 -15.14
CA SER A 131 -15.57 9.79 -14.79
C SER A 131 -16.35 9.35 -13.56
N ARG A 132 -16.46 10.24 -12.61
CA ARG A 132 -17.26 10.01 -11.41
C ARG A 132 -18.70 10.49 -11.65
N ILE A 133 -19.31 9.86 -12.55
CA ILE A 133 -20.69 10.23 -12.83
C ILE A 133 -21.63 9.61 -11.81
#